data_2d959d61aa708ae92c0a5aa604e7dd10
#
_entry.id   2d959d61aa708ae92c0a5aa604e7dd10
#
_cell.length_a   1.000
_cell.length_b   1.000
_cell.length_c   1.000
_cell.angle_alpha   90.00
_cell.angle_beta   90.00
_cell.angle_gamma   90.00
#
_symmetry.space_group_name_H-M   'P 1'
#
loop_
_entity.id
_entity.type
_entity.pdbx_description
1 polymer ?
#
loop_
_entity_poly.entity_id
_entity_poly.type
_entity_poly.pdbx_seq_one_letter_code
_entity_poly.pdbx_strand_id
1 'polypeptide(L)'
;VVVGMINSSWSATRIEPWIASEAIIASNAELWRTKRELLLARQPGSEFQEQLLEGYFDQLDEWEDAASDAFDEKREIPAPPAYPWQLAAKKMLGDPSVIYNCMIAPLTPYSMAGFLWYQGEANLWDGKVYDQMMAMLVDGWRSAFKDNSLAFYFVQLAPHLKQANPDELPKMWEAQVRKLRSCRQQHSCRYPL
;
A
#
# COMPACT_ATOMS: atom_id res chain seq x y z
N VAL A 1 24.82 -22.37 14.59
CA VAL A 1 23.38 -22.17 14.39
C VAL A 1 23.11 -22.25 12.89
N VAL A 2 22.18 -23.10 12.46
CA VAL A 2 21.74 -23.17 11.07
C VAL A 2 20.69 -22.08 10.88
N VAL A 3 20.86 -21.25 9.84
CA VAL A 3 19.93 -20.16 9.50
C VAL A 3 19.33 -20.44 8.13
N GLY A 4 18.01 -20.51 8.05
CA GLY A 4 17.25 -20.54 6.79
C GLY A 4 16.89 -19.13 6.36
N MET A 5 16.92 -18.87 5.06
CA MET A 5 16.51 -17.58 4.46
C MET A 5 15.38 -17.80 3.47
N ILE A 6 14.35 -16.95 3.55
CA ILE A 6 13.27 -16.86 2.56
C ILE A 6 13.47 -15.55 1.80
N ASN A 7 13.61 -15.64 0.48
CA ASN A 7 13.73 -14.46 -0.36
C ASN A 7 12.35 -14.05 -0.90
N SER A 8 11.87 -12.88 -0.47
CA SER A 8 10.68 -12.21 -1.00
C SER A 8 11.12 -10.84 -1.51
N SER A 9 11.56 -10.76 -2.75
CA SER A 9 12.11 -9.55 -3.35
C SER A 9 11.46 -9.25 -4.70
N TRP A 10 11.16 -7.99 -4.94
CA TRP A 10 10.67 -7.50 -6.24
C TRP A 10 11.27 -6.12 -6.52
N SER A 11 12.06 -6.02 -7.58
CA SER A 11 12.81 -4.79 -7.89
C SER A 11 11.89 -3.67 -8.38
N ALA A 12 12.35 -2.41 -8.22
CA ALA A 12 11.68 -1.20 -8.67
C ALA A 12 10.26 -1.00 -8.09
N THR A 13 9.96 -1.54 -6.92
CA THR A 13 8.69 -1.37 -6.24
C THR A 13 8.74 -0.30 -5.17
N ARG A 14 7.62 0.39 -4.98
CA ARG A 14 7.38 1.27 -3.85
C ARG A 14 7.07 0.45 -2.58
N ILE A 15 7.05 1.10 -1.42
CA ILE A 15 6.77 0.42 -0.14
C ILE A 15 5.29 0.05 0.02
N GLU A 16 4.35 0.82 -0.55
CA GLU A 16 2.91 0.67 -0.34
C GLU A 16 2.36 -0.71 -0.74
N PRO A 17 2.79 -1.33 -1.86
CA PRO A 17 2.40 -2.69 -2.20
C PRO A 17 2.80 -3.76 -1.17
N TRP A 18 3.77 -3.48 -0.31
CA TRP A 18 4.28 -4.40 0.71
C TRP A 18 3.59 -4.25 2.08
N ILE A 19 2.80 -3.21 2.27
CA ILE A 19 2.10 -2.95 3.54
C ILE A 19 0.84 -3.81 3.60
N ALA A 20 0.56 -4.40 4.76
CA ALA A 20 -0.66 -5.16 5.00
C ALA A 20 -1.91 -4.28 4.81
N SER A 21 -2.94 -4.81 4.15
CA SER A 21 -4.18 -4.08 3.87
C SER A 21 -4.86 -3.58 5.15
N GLU A 22 -4.87 -4.41 6.18
CA GLU A 22 -5.46 -4.11 7.49
C GLU A 22 -4.80 -2.89 8.13
N ALA A 23 -3.49 -2.75 7.98
CA ALA A 23 -2.76 -1.60 8.51
C ALA A 23 -3.13 -0.29 7.79
N ILE A 24 -3.32 -0.34 6.46
CA ILE A 24 -3.76 0.81 5.67
C ILE A 24 -5.21 1.17 5.98
N ILE A 25 -6.10 0.18 6.05
CA ILE A 25 -7.53 0.37 6.33
C ILE A 25 -7.74 0.96 7.72
N ALA A 26 -6.99 0.51 8.71
CA ALA A 26 -7.07 1.02 10.08
C ALA A 26 -6.49 2.44 10.26
N SER A 27 -5.74 2.95 9.28
CA SER A 27 -5.12 4.27 9.37
C SER A 27 -6.10 5.40 9.08
N ASN A 28 -6.16 6.38 9.98
CA ASN A 28 -6.93 7.62 9.79
C ASN A 28 -6.09 8.76 9.19
N ALA A 29 -4.79 8.54 8.92
CA ALA A 29 -3.94 9.57 8.34
C ALA A 29 -4.35 9.89 6.91
N GLU A 30 -4.41 11.19 6.57
CA GLU A 30 -4.82 11.68 5.24
C GLU A 30 -3.92 11.13 4.13
N LEU A 31 -2.65 10.91 4.41
CA LEU A 31 -1.68 10.28 3.50
C LEU A 31 -2.21 8.94 2.91
N TRP A 32 -3.02 8.22 3.68
CA TRP A 32 -3.52 6.89 3.30
C TRP A 32 -4.96 6.89 2.79
N ARG A 33 -5.64 8.03 2.78
CA ARG A 33 -7.06 8.13 2.40
C ARG A 33 -7.36 7.45 1.07
N THR A 34 -6.72 7.87 0.00
CA THR A 34 -6.97 7.30 -1.35
C THR A 34 -6.61 5.81 -1.43
N LYS A 35 -5.56 5.37 -0.74
CA LYS A 35 -5.15 3.95 -0.73
C LYS A 35 -6.13 3.10 0.09
N ARG A 36 -6.63 3.64 1.19
CA ARG A 36 -7.69 3.01 2.01
C ARG A 36 -8.99 2.88 1.22
N GLU A 37 -9.44 3.94 0.57
CA GLU A 37 -10.63 3.94 -0.29
C GLU A 37 -10.51 2.88 -1.39
N LEU A 38 -9.36 2.78 -2.05
CA LEU A 38 -9.11 1.76 -3.07
C LEU A 38 -9.19 0.32 -2.50
N LEU A 39 -8.66 0.09 -1.31
CA LEU A 39 -8.72 -1.22 -0.66
C LEU A 39 -10.15 -1.55 -0.24
N LEU A 40 -10.87 -0.59 0.34
CA LEU A 40 -12.28 -0.77 0.75
C LEU A 40 -13.19 -0.98 -0.46
N ALA A 41 -13.01 -0.22 -1.55
CA ALA A 41 -13.77 -0.43 -2.79
C ALA A 41 -13.63 -1.86 -3.34
N ARG A 42 -12.49 -2.50 -3.12
CA ARG A 42 -12.20 -3.86 -3.60
C ARG A 42 -12.48 -4.95 -2.56
N GLN A 43 -12.93 -4.59 -1.39
CA GLN A 43 -13.31 -5.54 -0.33
C GLN A 43 -14.80 -5.84 -0.44
N PRO A 44 -15.19 -7.09 -0.81
CA PRO A 44 -16.59 -7.46 -0.94
C PRO A 44 -17.39 -7.22 0.34
N GLY A 45 -18.52 -6.52 0.22
CA GLY A 45 -19.41 -6.19 1.34
C GLY A 45 -18.91 -5.06 2.25
N SER A 46 -17.92 -4.29 1.81
CA SER A 46 -17.59 -3.05 2.52
C SER A 46 -18.62 -1.96 2.20
N GLU A 47 -18.98 -1.16 3.20
CA GLU A 47 -19.90 -0.03 3.02
C GLU A 47 -19.45 0.91 1.88
N PHE A 48 -18.16 1.13 1.74
CA PHE A 48 -17.62 1.98 0.67
C PHE A 48 -17.81 1.36 -0.71
N GLN A 49 -17.67 0.03 -0.85
CA GLN A 49 -17.96 -0.68 -2.10
C GLN A 49 -19.45 -0.59 -2.45
N GLU A 50 -20.31 -0.82 -1.47
CA GLU A 50 -21.78 -0.76 -1.64
C GLU A 50 -22.21 0.63 -2.10
N GLN A 51 -21.76 1.69 -1.44
CA GLN A 51 -22.05 3.08 -1.84
C GLN A 51 -21.58 3.40 -3.27
N LEU A 52 -20.41 2.91 -3.68
CA LEU A 52 -19.91 3.11 -5.05
C LEU A 52 -20.77 2.39 -6.09
N LEU A 53 -21.23 1.17 -5.76
CA LEU A 53 -22.07 0.37 -6.66
C LEU A 53 -23.48 0.94 -6.75
N GLU A 54 -24.09 1.34 -5.63
CA GLU A 54 -25.40 1.98 -5.58
C GLU A 54 -25.39 3.26 -6.44
N GLY A 55 -24.44 4.16 -6.20
CA GLY A 55 -24.34 5.38 -7.00
C GLY A 55 -24.05 5.14 -8.49
N TYR A 56 -23.40 4.04 -8.85
CA TYR A 56 -23.20 3.65 -10.25
C TYR A 56 -24.50 3.10 -10.87
N PHE A 57 -25.26 2.30 -10.15
CA PHE A 57 -26.53 1.76 -10.60
C PHE A 57 -27.58 2.86 -10.77
N ASP A 58 -27.65 3.81 -9.84
CA ASP A 58 -28.53 4.98 -9.98
C ASP A 58 -28.21 5.76 -11.27
N GLN A 59 -26.93 5.97 -11.58
CA GLN A 59 -26.52 6.62 -12.82
C GLN A 59 -26.85 5.79 -14.08
N LEU A 60 -26.82 4.46 -13.98
CA LEU A 60 -27.21 3.60 -15.09
C LEU A 60 -28.72 3.67 -15.38
N ASP A 61 -29.53 3.70 -14.33
CA ASP A 61 -30.98 3.83 -14.46
C ASP A 61 -31.35 5.18 -15.11
N GLU A 62 -30.76 6.29 -14.64
CA GLU A 62 -30.92 7.61 -15.25
C GLU A 62 -30.45 7.64 -16.73
N TRP A 63 -29.37 6.94 -17.04
CA TRP A 63 -28.87 6.86 -18.41
C TRP A 63 -29.77 6.01 -19.29
N GLU A 64 -30.34 4.91 -18.80
CA GLU A 64 -31.25 4.03 -19.54
C GLU A 64 -32.48 4.81 -20.00
N ASP A 65 -33.08 5.60 -19.11
CA ASP A 65 -34.21 6.49 -19.44
C ASP A 65 -33.82 7.50 -20.51
N ALA A 66 -32.71 8.21 -20.32
CA ALA A 66 -32.24 9.21 -21.28
C ALA A 66 -31.86 8.62 -22.64
N ALA A 67 -31.31 7.42 -22.66
CA ALA A 67 -30.93 6.69 -23.87
C ALA A 67 -32.17 6.22 -24.63
N SER A 68 -33.21 5.74 -23.92
CA SER A 68 -34.50 5.35 -24.48
C SER A 68 -35.21 6.54 -25.13
N ASP A 69 -35.32 7.67 -24.44
CA ASP A 69 -35.89 8.92 -24.96
C ASP A 69 -35.14 9.41 -26.20
N ALA A 70 -33.80 9.38 -26.16
CA ALA A 70 -32.98 9.80 -27.29
C ALA A 70 -33.18 8.88 -28.50
N PHE A 71 -33.35 7.56 -28.30
CA PHE A 71 -33.63 6.60 -29.35
C PHE A 71 -35.01 6.86 -30.02
N ASP A 72 -36.05 7.07 -29.20
CA ASP A 72 -37.42 7.33 -29.69
C ASP A 72 -37.51 8.66 -30.48
N GLU A 73 -36.78 9.67 -30.00
CA GLU A 73 -36.69 10.98 -30.65
C GLU A 73 -35.66 11.04 -31.80
N LYS A 74 -34.98 9.92 -32.09
CA LYS A 74 -33.93 9.84 -33.13
C LYS A 74 -32.77 10.81 -32.92
N ARG A 75 -32.47 11.11 -31.67
CA ARG A 75 -31.31 11.90 -31.24
C ARG A 75 -30.11 10.99 -31.02
N GLU A 76 -28.92 11.55 -30.87
CA GLU A 76 -27.72 10.86 -30.48
C GLU A 76 -27.87 10.30 -29.05
N ILE A 77 -27.63 9.00 -28.90
CA ILE A 77 -27.70 8.33 -27.60
C ILE A 77 -26.54 8.79 -26.74
N PRO A 78 -26.77 9.26 -25.50
CA PRO A 78 -25.70 9.70 -24.59
C PRO A 78 -24.77 8.54 -24.25
N ALA A 79 -23.50 8.85 -23.96
CA ALA A 79 -22.57 7.85 -23.50
C ALA A 79 -22.97 7.32 -22.11
N PRO A 80 -22.84 6.01 -21.85
CA PRO A 80 -23.15 5.44 -20.55
C PRO A 80 -22.22 5.98 -19.46
N PRO A 81 -22.64 5.95 -18.18
CA PRO A 81 -21.78 6.37 -17.08
C PRO A 81 -20.51 5.51 -17.00
N ALA A 82 -19.41 6.15 -16.61
CA ALA A 82 -18.15 5.46 -16.47
C ALA A 82 -18.18 4.53 -15.26
N TYR A 83 -17.79 3.27 -15.46
CA TYR A 83 -17.64 2.34 -14.34
C TYR A 83 -16.60 2.87 -13.32
N PRO A 84 -16.89 2.85 -12.01
CA PRO A 84 -15.98 3.34 -10.99
C PRO A 84 -14.61 2.65 -11.07
N TRP A 85 -13.57 3.43 -11.35
CA TRP A 85 -12.22 2.89 -11.57
C TRP A 85 -11.67 2.14 -10.34
N GLN A 86 -12.12 2.51 -9.13
CA GLN A 86 -11.75 1.86 -7.88
C GLN A 86 -12.20 0.39 -7.84
N LEU A 87 -13.33 0.08 -8.51
CA LEU A 87 -13.89 -1.26 -8.59
C LEU A 87 -13.30 -2.08 -9.75
N ALA A 88 -12.55 -1.45 -10.64
CA ALA A 88 -11.97 -2.14 -11.78
C ALA A 88 -11.11 -3.35 -11.34
N ALA A 89 -11.32 -4.47 -12.00
CA ALA A 89 -10.69 -5.74 -11.63
C ALA A 89 -9.16 -5.76 -11.83
N LYS A 90 -8.63 -4.84 -12.61
CA LYS A 90 -7.20 -4.78 -12.93
C LYS A 90 -6.40 -4.28 -11.73
N LYS A 91 -5.75 -5.23 -11.03
CA LYS A 91 -4.76 -4.92 -9.99
C LYS A 91 -3.41 -4.67 -10.64
N MET A 92 -2.79 -3.54 -10.30
CA MET A 92 -1.42 -3.21 -10.74
C MET A 92 -0.43 -3.55 -9.63
N LEU A 93 0.81 -3.89 -9.98
CA LEU A 93 1.87 -4.14 -8.99
C LEU A 93 2.14 -2.95 -8.06
N GLY A 94 1.79 -1.74 -8.49
CA GLY A 94 1.88 -0.53 -7.67
C GLY A 94 0.71 -0.31 -6.71
N ASP A 95 -0.36 -1.11 -6.82
CA ASP A 95 -1.50 -0.98 -5.92
C ASP A 95 -1.12 -1.38 -4.48
N PRO A 96 -1.74 -0.75 -3.47
CA PRO A 96 -1.44 -1.06 -2.09
C PRO A 96 -1.72 -2.54 -1.77
N SER A 97 -0.86 -3.13 -0.94
CA SER A 97 -0.95 -4.50 -0.42
C SER A 97 -0.85 -5.64 -1.45
N VAL A 98 -0.69 -5.37 -2.73
CA VAL A 98 -0.66 -6.43 -3.77
C VAL A 98 0.51 -7.38 -3.55
N ILE A 99 1.71 -6.86 -3.32
CA ILE A 99 2.90 -7.70 -3.09
C ILE A 99 2.85 -8.36 -1.71
N TYR A 100 2.35 -7.66 -0.70
CA TYR A 100 2.09 -8.24 0.62
C TYR A 100 1.20 -9.48 0.51
N ASN A 101 0.06 -9.37 -0.17
CA ASN A 101 -0.90 -10.46 -0.31
C ASN A 101 -0.33 -11.67 -1.08
N CYS A 102 0.57 -11.43 -2.05
CA CYS A 102 1.13 -12.50 -2.88
C CYS A 102 2.39 -13.14 -2.27
N MET A 103 3.21 -12.38 -1.53
CA MET A 103 4.55 -12.83 -1.15
C MET A 103 4.79 -12.90 0.36
N ILE A 104 4.06 -12.15 1.17
CA ILE A 104 4.24 -12.09 2.63
C ILE A 104 3.11 -12.80 3.37
N ALA A 105 1.85 -12.48 3.05
CA ALA A 105 0.71 -13.09 3.70
C ALA A 105 0.69 -14.64 3.65
N PRO A 106 1.09 -15.29 2.52
CA PRO A 106 1.16 -16.76 2.48
C PRO A 106 2.20 -17.38 3.42
N LEU A 107 3.15 -16.59 3.93
CA LEU A 107 4.15 -17.05 4.90
C LEU A 107 3.64 -17.00 6.34
N THR A 108 2.50 -16.37 6.59
CA THR A 108 1.93 -16.29 7.94
C THR A 108 1.18 -17.58 8.29
N PRO A 109 1.27 -18.06 9.51
CA PRO A 109 2.04 -17.63 10.67
C PRO A 109 3.38 -18.37 10.85
N TYR A 110 4.18 -18.55 9.79
CA TYR A 110 5.47 -19.25 9.90
C TYR A 110 6.40 -18.56 10.91
N SER A 111 7.00 -19.34 11.82
CA SER A 111 7.92 -18.78 12.81
C SER A 111 9.19 -18.25 12.18
N MET A 112 9.50 -16.98 12.41
CA MET A 112 10.67 -16.28 11.89
C MET A 112 11.49 -15.63 13.00
N ALA A 113 12.78 -15.46 12.78
CA ALA A 113 13.65 -14.70 13.67
C ALA A 113 13.55 -13.17 13.42
N GLY A 114 13.13 -12.78 12.24
CA GLY A 114 12.96 -11.37 11.84
C GLY A 114 13.01 -11.16 10.35
N PHE A 115 13.04 -9.90 9.94
CA PHE A 115 13.01 -9.44 8.56
C PHE A 115 14.23 -8.60 8.23
N LEU A 116 14.72 -8.75 7.00
CA LEU A 116 15.75 -7.90 6.40
C LEU A 116 15.08 -7.08 5.29
N TRP A 117 15.13 -5.76 5.40
CA TRP A 117 14.47 -4.85 4.47
C TRP A 117 15.46 -3.93 3.76
N TYR A 118 15.44 -3.93 2.43
CA TYR A 118 16.18 -2.99 1.61
C TYR A 118 15.28 -2.46 0.50
N GLN A 119 14.82 -1.22 0.66
CA GLN A 119 13.94 -0.54 -0.29
C GLN A 119 13.97 0.96 0.01
N GLY A 120 13.65 1.80 -0.98
CA GLY A 120 13.51 3.24 -0.80
C GLY A 120 13.67 4.04 -2.08
N GLU A 121 14.33 3.51 -3.10
CA GLU A 121 14.63 4.21 -4.36
C GLU A 121 13.36 4.71 -5.05
N ALA A 122 12.32 3.87 -5.13
CA ALA A 122 11.04 4.21 -5.73
C ALA A 122 10.18 5.16 -4.87
N ASN A 123 10.55 5.37 -3.60
CA ASN A 123 9.92 6.31 -2.67
C ASN A 123 10.79 7.53 -2.36
N LEU A 124 11.82 7.80 -3.14
CA LEU A 124 12.79 8.86 -2.81
C LEU A 124 12.13 10.23 -2.57
N TRP A 125 11.08 10.54 -3.32
CA TRP A 125 10.31 11.79 -3.19
C TRP A 125 9.37 11.84 -1.98
N ASP A 126 9.19 10.72 -1.29
CA ASP A 126 8.35 10.60 -0.08
C ASP A 126 9.15 10.74 1.22
N GLY A 127 10.41 11.17 1.17
CA GLY A 127 11.32 11.21 2.33
C GLY A 127 10.73 11.87 3.58
N LYS A 128 9.80 12.82 3.44
CA LYS A 128 9.14 13.46 4.58
C LYS A 128 8.18 12.55 5.35
N VAL A 129 7.63 11.52 4.72
CA VAL A 129 6.58 10.65 5.26
C VAL A 129 6.97 9.16 5.24
N TYR A 130 8.13 8.83 4.72
CA TYR A 130 8.59 7.44 4.58
C TYR A 130 8.74 6.73 5.93
N ASP A 131 9.06 7.44 7.01
CA ASP A 131 9.08 6.89 8.36
C ASP A 131 7.70 6.37 8.82
N GLN A 132 6.61 7.06 8.44
CA GLN A 132 5.24 6.63 8.70
C GLN A 132 4.91 5.38 7.87
N MET A 133 5.34 5.34 6.61
CA MET A 133 5.16 4.17 5.74
C MET A 133 5.89 2.95 6.28
N MET A 134 7.14 3.11 6.71
CA MET A 134 7.91 2.05 7.36
C MET A 134 7.29 1.60 8.69
N ALA A 135 6.75 2.53 9.47
CA ALA A 135 6.04 2.18 10.69
C ALA A 135 4.89 1.24 10.40
N MET A 136 4.07 1.59 9.43
CA MET A 136 2.90 0.82 9.02
C MET A 136 3.27 -0.56 8.46
N LEU A 137 4.34 -0.65 7.68
CA LEU A 137 4.88 -1.91 7.18
C LEU A 137 5.31 -2.82 8.34
N VAL A 138 6.14 -2.32 9.25
CA VAL A 138 6.69 -3.10 10.38
C VAL A 138 5.57 -3.56 11.31
N ASP A 139 4.67 -2.67 11.69
CA ASP A 139 3.60 -2.96 12.64
C ASP A 139 2.56 -3.90 12.00
N GLY A 140 2.25 -3.72 10.70
CA GLY A 140 1.38 -4.60 9.95
C GLY A 140 1.94 -6.03 9.82
N TRP A 141 3.23 -6.18 9.52
CA TRP A 141 3.86 -7.51 9.44
C TRP A 141 3.94 -8.19 10.81
N ARG A 142 4.31 -7.47 11.86
CA ARG A 142 4.31 -8.01 13.23
C ARG A 142 2.94 -8.51 13.65
N SER A 143 1.90 -7.73 13.35
CA SER A 143 0.51 -8.12 13.61
C SER A 143 0.14 -9.39 12.84
N ALA A 144 0.47 -9.47 11.55
CA ALA A 144 0.17 -10.62 10.70
C ALA A 144 0.87 -11.91 11.18
N PHE A 145 2.13 -11.81 11.59
CA PHE A 145 2.88 -12.92 12.18
C PHE A 145 2.58 -13.19 13.66
N LYS A 146 1.72 -12.37 14.28
CA LYS A 146 1.33 -12.46 15.69
C LYS A 146 2.51 -12.41 16.66
N ASP A 147 3.54 -11.68 16.30
CA ASP A 147 4.76 -11.50 17.13
C ASP A 147 5.28 -10.06 17.01
N ASN A 148 4.96 -9.25 18.02
CA ASN A 148 5.39 -7.87 18.12
C ASN A 148 6.90 -7.72 18.41
N SER A 149 7.56 -8.80 18.79
CA SER A 149 9.00 -8.82 19.11
C SER A 149 9.89 -9.13 17.90
N LEU A 150 9.31 -9.51 16.74
CA LEU A 150 10.08 -9.81 15.53
C LEU A 150 11.07 -8.69 15.20
N ALA A 151 12.33 -9.09 15.08
CA ALA A 151 13.38 -8.16 14.72
C ALA A 151 13.17 -7.64 13.29
N PHE A 152 13.35 -6.35 13.09
CA PHE A 152 13.27 -5.72 11.78
C PHE A 152 14.56 -4.96 11.52
N TYR A 153 15.33 -5.45 10.56
CA TYR A 153 16.58 -4.83 10.13
C TYR A 153 16.37 -4.20 8.77
N PHE A 154 16.84 -2.98 8.58
CA PHE A 154 16.80 -2.37 7.26
C PHE A 154 18.14 -1.76 6.87
N VAL A 155 18.41 -1.73 5.59
CA VAL A 155 19.58 -1.10 5.02
C VAL A 155 19.21 0.33 4.65
N GLN A 156 20.04 1.29 5.08
CA GLN A 156 19.91 2.67 4.64
C GLN A 156 20.14 2.75 3.13
N LEU A 157 19.32 3.54 2.46
CA LEU A 157 19.39 3.69 1.01
C LEU A 157 20.78 4.15 0.57
N ALA A 158 21.38 3.43 -0.36
CA ALA A 158 22.67 3.79 -0.93
C ALA A 158 22.58 5.09 -1.74
N PRO A 159 23.62 5.93 -1.74
CA PRO A 159 23.65 7.12 -2.57
C PRO A 159 23.68 6.73 -4.05
N HIS A 160 22.64 7.08 -4.80
CA HIS A 160 22.55 6.87 -6.23
C HIS A 160 22.53 8.22 -6.95
N LEU A 161 23.69 8.64 -7.43
CA LEU A 161 24.01 10.02 -7.79
C LEU A 161 23.37 10.54 -9.09
N LYS A 162 22.72 9.72 -9.91
CA LYS A 162 22.33 10.14 -11.26
C LYS A 162 20.90 10.66 -11.44
N GLN A 163 20.02 10.53 -10.48
CA GLN A 163 18.58 10.80 -10.69
C GLN A 163 17.88 11.59 -9.60
N ALA A 164 18.52 11.87 -8.49
CA ALA A 164 17.86 12.54 -7.37
C ALA A 164 18.26 14.00 -7.29
N ASN A 165 17.26 14.87 -7.06
CA ASN A 165 17.50 16.17 -6.47
C ASN A 165 18.35 15.95 -5.20
N PRO A 166 19.50 16.64 -5.04
CA PRO A 166 20.43 16.44 -3.93
C PRO A 166 19.76 16.53 -2.54
N ASP A 167 18.61 17.19 -2.43
CA ASP A 167 17.89 17.36 -1.17
C ASP A 167 16.98 16.18 -0.79
N GLU A 168 16.63 15.28 -1.72
CA GLU A 168 15.66 14.21 -1.44
C GLU A 168 16.30 13.02 -0.72
N LEU A 169 17.51 12.65 -1.08
CA LEU A 169 18.22 11.55 -0.45
C LEU A 169 18.49 11.79 1.06
N PRO A 170 18.97 12.97 1.49
CA PRO A 170 19.05 13.28 2.91
C PRO A 170 17.73 13.18 3.67
N LYS A 171 16.61 13.63 3.07
CA LYS A 171 15.27 13.50 3.68
C LYS A 171 14.87 12.04 3.87
N MET A 172 15.17 11.19 2.88
CA MET A 172 14.94 9.74 2.97
C MET A 172 15.79 9.12 4.08
N TRP A 173 17.07 9.45 4.19
CA TRP A 173 17.94 8.96 5.26
C TRP A 173 17.46 9.39 6.65
N GLU A 174 17.03 10.64 6.81
CA GLU A 174 16.43 11.12 8.05
C GLU A 174 15.18 10.33 8.43
N ALA A 175 14.30 10.04 7.46
CA ALA A 175 13.10 9.25 7.68
C ALA A 175 13.44 7.82 8.17
N GLN A 176 14.40 7.18 7.50
CA GLN A 176 14.87 5.85 7.89
C GLN A 176 15.45 5.86 9.32
N VAL A 177 16.22 6.88 9.68
CA VAL A 177 16.79 7.03 11.05
C VAL A 177 15.71 7.36 12.08
N ARG A 178 14.71 8.19 11.75
CA ARG A 178 13.60 8.50 12.67
C ARG A 178 12.85 7.24 13.09
N LYS A 179 12.55 6.35 12.15
CA LYS A 179 11.90 5.06 12.49
C LYS A 179 12.74 4.22 13.46
N LEU A 180 14.06 4.19 13.30
CA LEU A 180 14.97 3.50 14.24
C LEU A 180 14.87 4.02 15.66
N ARG A 181 14.84 5.33 15.82
CA ARG A 181 14.77 5.95 17.16
C ARG A 181 13.46 5.59 17.86
N SER A 182 12.34 5.60 17.14
CA SER A 182 11.03 5.19 17.69
C SER A 182 10.99 3.71 18.06
N CYS A 183 11.60 2.85 17.26
CA CYS A 183 11.69 1.41 17.55
C CYS A 183 12.62 1.08 18.73
N ARG A 184 13.72 1.83 18.92
CA ARG A 184 14.62 1.63 20.08
C ARG A 184 13.94 1.89 21.42
N GLN A 185 13.02 2.82 21.48
CA GLN A 185 12.22 3.08 22.70
C GLN A 185 11.29 1.89 23.02
N GLN A 186 10.95 1.07 22.03
CA GLN A 186 10.11 -0.13 22.18
C GLN A 186 10.92 -1.45 22.27
N HIS A 187 12.24 -1.39 22.45
CA HIS A 187 13.17 -2.55 22.58
C HIS A 187 13.21 -3.53 21.39
N SER A 188 12.67 -3.18 20.23
CA SER A 188 12.38 -4.14 19.16
C SER A 188 13.06 -3.89 17.81
N CYS A 189 13.90 -2.85 17.66
CA CYS A 189 14.70 -2.64 16.45
C CYS A 189 16.19 -2.62 16.75
N ARG A 190 16.96 -3.43 16.03
CA ARG A 190 18.42 -3.47 16.12
C ARG A 190 19.05 -3.04 14.80
N TYR A 191 20.10 -2.23 14.88
CA TYR A 191 21.01 -1.96 13.77
C TYR A 191 22.13 -2.99 13.81
N PRO A 192 22.54 -3.58 12.70
CA PRO A 192 23.88 -4.12 12.61
C PRO A 192 24.86 -2.94 12.64
N LEU A 193 25.80 -2.94 13.58
CA LEU A 193 26.96 -2.06 13.59
C LEU A 193 27.86 -2.37 12.40
#